data_f23fce6a1c1b2ec24695f64f28cd90fd
#
_entry.id   f23fce6a1c1b2ec24695f64f28cd90fd
#
_cell.length_a   1.000
_cell.length_b   1.000
_cell.length_c   1.000
_cell.angle_alpha   90.00
_cell.angle_beta   90.00
_cell.angle_gamma   90.00
#
_symmetry.space_group_name_H-M   'P 1'
#
loop_
_entity.id
_entity.type
_entity.pdbx_description
1 polymer ?
#
loop_
_entity_poly.entity_id
_entity_poly.type
_entity_poly.pdbx_seq_one_letter_code
_entity_poly.pdbx_strand_id
1 'polypeptide(L)'
;MTSGGTAQFWAAYHALSVETKSAARAAYRKFQANPAHPGLHLERLRSDPRFWSVRVNVDCRAVAQRFANDRWLWVWIGPHKDFDRMFPR
;
A
#
# COMPACT_ATOMS: atom_id res chain seq x y z
N MET A 1 0.48 9.81 13.26
CA MET A 1 0.85 8.71 12.35
C MET A 1 2.21 8.96 11.76
N THR A 2 3.07 7.94 11.75
CA THR A 2 4.39 8.00 11.14
C THR A 2 4.45 6.94 10.05
N SER A 3 4.95 7.30 8.86
CA SER A 3 5.11 6.31 7.81
C SER A 3 6.37 6.55 7.01
N GLY A 4 6.89 5.46 6.44
CA GLY A 4 8.04 5.49 5.56
C GLY A 4 7.96 4.33 4.59
N GLY A 5 8.97 4.19 3.74
CA GLY A 5 9.02 3.10 2.76
C GLY A 5 10.41 2.49 2.69
N THR A 6 10.45 1.20 2.36
CA THR A 6 11.71 0.51 2.14
C THR A 6 12.33 0.94 0.80
N ALA A 7 13.62 0.67 0.63
CA ALA A 7 14.28 0.95 -0.65
C ALA A 7 13.60 0.18 -1.80
N GLN A 8 13.17 -1.05 -1.55
CA GLN A 8 12.45 -1.85 -2.54
C GLN A 8 11.12 -1.24 -2.91
N PHE A 9 10.38 -0.72 -1.91
CA PHE A 9 9.13 -0.02 -2.17
C PHE A 9 9.36 1.19 -3.09
N TRP A 10 10.35 2.02 -2.77
CA TRP A 10 10.61 3.22 -3.56
C TRP A 10 11.08 2.90 -4.98
N ALA A 11 11.87 1.85 -5.15
CA ALA A 11 12.27 1.41 -6.49
C ALA A 11 11.05 0.99 -7.32
N ALA A 12 10.14 0.25 -6.72
CA ALA A 12 8.91 -0.16 -7.38
C ALA A 12 8.01 1.04 -7.69
N TYR A 13 7.90 1.99 -6.76
CA TYR A 13 7.12 3.20 -6.96
C TYR A 13 7.65 4.01 -8.15
N HIS A 14 8.96 4.20 -8.22
CA HIS A 14 9.56 4.99 -9.30
C HIS A 14 9.42 4.31 -10.66
N ALA A 15 9.23 3.01 -10.69
CA ALA A 15 9.01 2.27 -11.94
C ALA A 15 7.55 2.33 -12.43
N LEU A 16 6.63 2.88 -11.64
CA LEU A 16 5.22 3.01 -12.03
C LEU A 16 5.05 4.08 -13.13
N SER A 17 3.96 3.97 -13.88
CA SER A 17 3.59 5.02 -14.83
C SER A 17 3.28 6.32 -14.11
N VAL A 18 3.31 7.43 -14.85
CA VAL A 18 2.98 8.75 -14.29
C VAL A 18 1.58 8.75 -13.69
N GLU A 19 0.62 8.12 -14.38
CA GLU A 19 -0.77 8.04 -13.94
C GLU A 19 -0.89 7.24 -12.64
N THR A 20 -0.19 6.12 -12.56
CA THR A 20 -0.24 5.27 -11.36
C THR A 20 0.47 5.94 -10.18
N LYS A 21 1.58 6.63 -10.43
CA LYS A 21 2.24 7.43 -9.38
C LYS A 21 1.30 8.50 -8.82
N SER A 22 0.56 9.17 -9.70
CA SER A 22 -0.41 10.18 -9.29
C SER A 22 -1.52 9.57 -8.43
N ALA A 23 -2.03 8.40 -8.84
CA ALA A 23 -3.03 7.68 -8.06
C ALA A 23 -2.47 7.24 -6.70
N ALA A 24 -1.21 6.81 -6.66
CA ALA A 24 -0.56 6.42 -5.40
C ALA A 24 -0.43 7.60 -4.44
N ARG A 25 -0.05 8.76 -4.94
CA ARG A 25 0.04 9.97 -4.10
C ARG A 25 -1.34 10.38 -3.57
N ALA A 26 -2.37 10.29 -4.42
CA ALA A 26 -3.74 10.60 -3.99
C ALA A 26 -4.22 9.62 -2.93
N ALA A 27 -3.94 8.33 -3.11
CA ALA A 27 -4.28 7.30 -2.13
C ALA A 27 -3.56 7.56 -0.80
N TYR A 28 -2.31 7.95 -0.85
CA TYR A 28 -1.54 8.24 0.37
C TYR A 28 -2.12 9.43 1.13
N ARG A 29 -2.56 10.47 0.44
CA ARG A 29 -3.22 11.60 1.09
C ARG A 29 -4.51 11.17 1.81
N LYS A 30 -5.29 10.29 1.18
CA LYS A 30 -6.48 9.72 1.83
C LYS A 30 -6.09 8.91 3.07
N PHE A 31 -5.04 8.11 2.96
CA PHE A 31 -4.54 7.29 4.06
C PHE A 31 -4.10 8.17 5.24
N GLN A 32 -3.38 9.25 4.97
CA GLN A 32 -2.95 10.17 6.03
C GLN A 32 -4.14 10.83 6.72
N ALA A 33 -5.15 11.20 5.97
CA ALA A 33 -6.35 11.84 6.52
C ALA A 33 -7.23 10.84 7.29
N ASN A 34 -7.39 9.63 6.75
CA ASN A 34 -8.22 8.59 7.35
C ASN A 34 -7.87 7.22 6.76
N PRO A 35 -7.08 6.40 7.45
CA PRO A 35 -6.73 5.06 6.94
C PRO A 35 -7.95 4.18 6.67
N ALA A 36 -9.07 4.44 7.34
CA ALA A 36 -10.30 3.70 7.14
C ALA A 36 -11.15 4.23 5.98
N HIS A 37 -10.64 5.18 5.19
CA HIS A 37 -11.37 5.73 4.05
C HIS A 37 -11.85 4.60 3.14
N PRO A 38 -13.16 4.55 2.80
CA PRO A 38 -13.72 3.41 2.05
C PRO A 38 -13.02 3.14 0.72
N GLY A 39 -12.55 4.19 0.03
CA GLY A 39 -11.87 4.05 -1.24
C GLY A 39 -10.52 3.33 -1.18
N LEU A 40 -9.93 3.24 0.01
CA LEU A 40 -8.63 2.56 0.20
C LEU A 40 -8.77 1.05 0.37
N HIS A 41 -9.93 0.56 0.79
CA HIS A 41 -10.13 -0.85 1.08
C HIS A 41 -9.01 -1.42 1.95
N LEU A 42 -8.66 -0.72 3.03
CA LEU A 42 -7.62 -1.15 3.95
C LEU A 42 -7.97 -2.52 4.53
N GLU A 43 -7.08 -3.49 4.37
CA GLU A 43 -7.36 -4.86 4.74
C GLU A 43 -6.11 -5.55 5.28
N ARG A 44 -6.25 -6.21 6.43
CA ARG A 44 -5.17 -7.00 6.99
C ARG A 44 -4.99 -8.28 6.17
N LEU A 45 -3.76 -8.63 5.83
CA LEU A 45 -3.48 -9.85 5.08
C LEU A 45 -3.67 -11.08 5.96
N ARG A 46 -4.35 -12.10 5.41
CA ARG A 46 -4.55 -13.36 6.14
C ARG A 46 -3.27 -14.17 6.22
N SER A 47 -2.46 -14.12 5.17
CA SER A 47 -1.20 -14.85 5.11
C SER A 47 -0.18 -14.34 6.12
N ASP A 48 -0.24 -13.05 6.46
CA ASP A 48 0.65 -12.45 7.45
C ASP A 48 -0.03 -11.23 8.08
N PRO A 49 -0.57 -11.38 9.30
CA PRO A 49 -1.35 -10.30 9.92
C PRO A 49 -0.55 -9.07 10.33
N ARG A 50 0.78 -9.08 10.18
CA ARG A 50 1.59 -7.88 10.37
C ARG A 50 1.41 -6.89 9.23
N PHE A 51 0.95 -7.36 8.06
CA PHE A 51 0.85 -6.56 6.84
C PHE A 51 -0.59 -6.22 6.52
N TRP A 52 -0.74 -5.03 5.92
CA TRP A 52 -2.03 -4.50 5.48
C TRP A 52 -1.91 -4.05 4.03
N SER A 53 -2.97 -4.21 3.26
CA SER A 53 -3.00 -3.73 1.88
C SER A 53 -3.94 -2.56 1.73
N VAL A 54 -3.62 -1.68 0.78
CA VAL A 54 -4.52 -0.60 0.36
C VAL A 54 -4.68 -0.63 -1.15
N ARG A 55 -5.86 -0.24 -1.60
CA ARG A 55 -6.15 -0.08 -3.01
C ARG A 55 -5.65 1.29 -3.46
N VAL A 56 -4.71 1.30 -4.39
CA VAL A 56 -4.24 2.54 -5.02
C VAL A 56 -5.22 2.94 -6.12
N ASN A 57 -5.54 2.00 -7.01
CA ASN A 57 -6.59 2.11 -8.01
C ASN A 57 -7.03 0.69 -8.39
N VAL A 58 -7.84 0.55 -9.45
CA VAL A 58 -8.36 -0.75 -9.84
C VAL A 58 -7.25 -1.76 -10.16
N ASP A 59 -6.11 -1.29 -10.67
CA ASP A 59 -5.01 -2.16 -11.13
C ASP A 59 -3.83 -2.24 -10.17
N CYS A 60 -3.80 -1.43 -9.11
CA CYS A 60 -2.61 -1.30 -8.28
C CYS A 60 -2.94 -1.41 -6.80
N ARG A 61 -2.08 -2.13 -6.07
CA ARG A 61 -2.18 -2.31 -4.61
C ARG A 61 -0.85 -1.93 -3.96
N ALA A 62 -0.90 -1.50 -2.71
CA ALA A 62 0.29 -1.27 -1.91
C ALA A 62 0.15 -2.03 -0.58
N VAL A 63 1.28 -2.43 -0.01
CA VAL A 63 1.32 -3.21 1.23
C VAL A 63 2.24 -2.51 2.22
N ALA A 64 1.78 -2.40 3.46
CA ALA A 64 2.55 -1.83 4.55
C ALA A 64 2.54 -2.76 5.75
N GLN A 65 3.64 -2.75 6.50
CA GLN A 65 3.70 -3.37 7.80
C GLN A 65 3.29 -2.33 8.85
N ARG A 66 2.41 -2.74 9.75
CA ARG A 66 1.96 -1.87 10.85
C ARG A 66 2.72 -2.20 12.11
N PHE A 67 3.24 -1.16 12.76
CA PHE A 67 3.93 -1.26 14.05
C PHE A 67 3.13 -0.57 15.13
N ALA A 68 3.56 -0.72 16.38
CA ALA A 68 2.97 -0.01 17.50
C ALA A 68 3.09 1.50 17.30
N ASN A 69 2.26 2.28 18.03
CA ASN A 69 2.24 3.74 17.99
C ASN A 69 1.90 4.32 16.61
N ASP A 70 1.05 3.59 15.89
CA ASP A 70 0.54 4.03 14.58
C ASP A 70 1.66 4.32 13.58
N ARG A 71 2.66 3.43 13.56
CA ARG A 71 3.77 3.49 12.62
C ARG A 71 3.53 2.51 11.48
N TRP A 72 3.79 2.97 10.25
CA TRP A 72 3.58 2.17 9.04
C TRP A 72 4.84 2.18 8.18
N LEU A 73 5.22 1.01 7.66
CA LEU A 73 6.35 0.87 6.75
C LEU A 73 5.87 0.26 5.45
N TRP A 74 5.87 1.04 4.37
CA TRP A 74 5.47 0.56 3.06
C TRP A 74 6.55 -0.35 2.50
N VAL A 75 6.16 -1.57 2.12
CA VAL A 75 7.12 -2.61 1.72
C VAL A 75 6.94 -3.05 0.28
N TRP A 76 5.77 -2.80 -0.32
CA TRP A 76 5.50 -3.27 -1.68
C TRP A 76 4.43 -2.39 -2.33
N ILE A 77 4.57 -2.18 -3.65
CA ILE A 77 3.55 -1.56 -4.49
C ILE A 77 3.66 -2.15 -5.89
N GLY A 78 2.54 -2.46 -6.50
CA GLY A 78 2.56 -3.04 -7.83
C GLY A 78 1.18 -3.45 -8.32
N PRO A 79 1.14 -4.16 -9.47
CA PRO A 79 -0.13 -4.57 -10.07
C PRO A 79 -0.92 -5.53 -9.18
N HIS A 80 -2.24 -5.39 -9.23
CA HIS A 80 -3.16 -6.24 -8.46
C HIS A 80 -2.93 -7.74 -8.73
N LYS A 81 -2.68 -8.11 -9.97
CA LYS A 81 -2.44 -9.52 -10.30
C LYS A 81 -1.18 -10.07 -9.62
N ASP A 82 -0.15 -9.24 -9.50
CA ASP A 82 1.07 -9.63 -8.79
C ASP A 82 0.83 -9.67 -7.28
N PHE A 83 0.01 -8.75 -6.76
CA PHE A 83 -0.40 -8.76 -5.38
C PHE A 83 -1.08 -10.08 -4.99
N ASP A 84 -2.01 -10.56 -5.81
CA ASP A 84 -2.73 -11.80 -5.53
C ASP A 84 -1.79 -13.00 -5.49
N ARG A 85 -0.73 -12.98 -6.27
CA ARG A 85 0.28 -14.04 -6.32
C ARG A 85 1.23 -13.98 -5.13
N MET A 86 1.69 -12.79 -4.76
CA MET A 86 2.69 -12.59 -3.71
C MET A 86 2.10 -12.65 -2.31
N PHE A 87 0.84 -12.27 -2.17
CA PHE A 87 0.16 -12.23 -0.87
C PHE A 87 -1.15 -13.01 -0.96
N PRO A 88 -1.09 -14.34 -1.00
CA PRO A 88 -2.31 -15.18 -1.11
C PRO A 88 -3.24 -14.97 0.09
N ARG A 89 -4.51 -15.03 -0.18
CA ARG A 89 -5.55 -14.89 0.85
C ARG A 89 -5.90 -16.19 1.50
#